data_75c14107a9a609ccce33d78b52f73b93
#
_entry.id   75c14107a9a609ccce33d78b52f73b93
#
_cell.length_a   1.000
_cell.length_b   1.000
_cell.length_c   1.000
_cell.angle_alpha   90.00
_cell.angle_beta   90.00
_cell.angle_gamma   90.00
#
_symmetry.space_group_name_H-M   'P 1'
#
loop_
_entity.id
_entity.type
_entity.pdbx_description
1 polymer ?
#
loop_
_entity_poly.entity_id
_entity_poly.type
_entity_poly.pdbx_seq_one_letter_code
_entity_poly.pdbx_strand_id
1 'polypeptide(L)'
;MCGFVTGNIFIDEKHFRAALSLIDHRGKDSKGVNYSIRTNTWLGHNRLSIQGLTKASNQPMFKWPYILVYNGELWRSMDSYKNKFDLQTGSDTELLLNMFHLDQEDCIKTLDGMFGFAVLDDDKKKLTFARDFMGRIPLYFFKKGKEIVVASELKVITNSLNINASDVILADPGCYYEFDYETGELMKTKFYEFPAMTDIEDMEEEVVIDGFRDLLTEGLHNELISDVPVCTILSGGVDSTVITYLLKQEIPDLQAFVVSVGDTGKKDDLYYARMASKEIGVPLHEVIIDEEWVEQNMSEAVYAVEDYNWTQVSPAVAQLALSKRIHDEGFKVVFGGEGSDELFASYGHVFAWNYKDKDYIRERYKLVVNLHKNNLIRTNKAMMYGGTVELRTPFLHKDLVEFCLRIPPKYKEDGPMWKPMLRKAFVGKLSEELLFRPKKTFQDGCHTIYLKNHKERNKESYLSHYGQRNPLESFLV
;
A
#
# COMPACT_ATOMS: atom_id res chain seq x y z
N MET A 1 -1.72 -8.88 -3.66
CA MET A 1 -0.30 -8.60 -3.33
C MET A 1 0.39 -9.84 -2.84
N CYS A 2 1.62 -10.05 -3.26
CA CYS A 2 2.43 -11.22 -2.94
C CYS A 2 3.44 -10.92 -1.80
N GLY A 3 4.35 -11.84 -1.55
CA GLY A 3 5.51 -11.61 -0.71
C GLY A 3 6.73 -12.34 -1.26
N PHE A 4 7.90 -11.70 -1.19
CA PHE A 4 9.13 -12.33 -1.63
C PHE A 4 10.31 -12.08 -0.70
N VAL A 5 11.31 -12.93 -0.84
CA VAL A 5 12.62 -12.83 -0.22
C VAL A 5 13.68 -13.19 -1.25
N THR A 6 14.76 -12.43 -1.32
CA THR A 6 15.94 -12.78 -2.11
C THR A 6 17.21 -12.37 -1.40
N GLY A 7 18.28 -13.14 -1.56
CA GLY A 7 19.57 -12.82 -0.98
C GLY A 7 20.56 -13.95 -0.96
N ASN A 8 21.84 -13.61 -0.73
CA ASN A 8 22.97 -14.56 -0.66
C ASN A 8 23.49 -14.77 0.77
N ILE A 9 22.79 -14.29 1.77
CA ILE A 9 23.16 -14.36 3.20
C ILE A 9 22.65 -15.65 3.87
N PHE A 10 21.79 -16.42 3.22
CA PHE A 10 21.20 -17.63 3.79
C PHE A 10 22.17 -18.81 3.73
N ILE A 11 22.28 -19.54 4.85
CA ILE A 11 23.24 -20.63 5.02
C ILE A 11 22.90 -21.81 4.10
N ASP A 12 21.60 -22.15 4.02
CA ASP A 12 21.09 -23.29 3.23
C ASP A 12 19.60 -23.08 2.84
N GLU A 13 19.05 -24.02 2.09
CA GLU A 13 17.66 -24.01 1.67
C GLU A 13 16.66 -24.04 2.84
N LYS A 14 16.99 -24.80 3.90
CA LYS A 14 16.10 -24.93 5.07
C LYS A 14 15.98 -23.59 5.78
N HIS A 15 17.09 -22.91 5.97
CA HIS A 15 17.11 -21.56 6.56
C HIS A 15 16.36 -20.55 5.69
N PHE A 16 16.57 -20.58 4.37
CA PHE A 16 15.85 -19.71 3.43
C PHE A 16 14.33 -19.95 3.44
N ARG A 17 13.90 -21.24 3.41
CA ARG A 17 12.48 -21.58 3.45
C ARG A 17 11.83 -21.20 4.77
N ALA A 18 12.54 -21.27 5.89
CA ALA A 18 12.05 -20.78 7.18
C ALA A 18 11.86 -19.25 7.16
N ALA A 19 12.80 -18.51 6.56
CA ALA A 19 12.67 -17.07 6.37
C ALA A 19 11.47 -16.69 5.47
N LEU A 20 11.31 -17.38 4.34
CA LEU A 20 10.18 -17.16 3.44
C LEU A 20 8.83 -17.46 4.11
N SER A 21 8.77 -18.44 5.02
CA SER A 21 7.53 -18.79 5.72
C SER A 21 7.06 -17.73 6.71
N LEU A 22 7.91 -16.80 7.15
CA LEU A 22 7.49 -15.67 7.98
C LEU A 22 6.49 -14.73 7.28
N ILE A 23 6.42 -14.81 5.96
CA ILE A 23 5.50 -14.01 5.12
C ILE A 23 4.49 -14.87 4.33
N ASP A 24 4.15 -16.08 4.81
CA ASP A 24 3.15 -16.95 4.18
C ASP A 24 1.77 -16.30 4.09
N HIS A 25 1.45 -15.40 5.03
CA HIS A 25 0.21 -14.62 5.02
C HIS A 25 0.09 -13.69 3.80
N ARG A 26 1.16 -13.37 3.08
CA ARG A 26 1.11 -12.50 1.91
C ARG A 26 0.66 -13.22 0.63
N GLY A 27 0.76 -14.54 0.58
CA GLY A 27 0.35 -15.29 -0.60
C GLY A 27 0.16 -16.77 -0.31
N LYS A 28 -1.09 -17.22 -0.35
CA LYS A 28 -1.49 -18.60 0.00
C LYS A 28 -1.72 -19.48 -1.21
N ASP A 29 -1.76 -18.93 -2.43
CA ASP A 29 -2.13 -19.68 -3.64
C ASP A 29 -0.98 -20.54 -4.18
N SER A 30 0.25 -20.06 -4.10
CA SER A 30 1.44 -20.86 -4.44
C SER A 30 2.71 -20.33 -3.79
N LYS A 31 3.71 -21.21 -3.66
CA LYS A 31 5.05 -20.88 -3.14
C LYS A 31 6.10 -21.41 -4.13
N GLY A 32 7.05 -20.55 -4.51
CA GLY A 32 8.17 -20.90 -5.37
C GLY A 32 9.51 -20.54 -4.75
N VAL A 33 10.53 -21.32 -5.07
CA VAL A 33 11.91 -21.10 -4.64
C VAL A 33 12.85 -21.44 -5.80
N ASN A 34 13.86 -20.58 -6.00
CA ASN A 34 14.94 -20.78 -6.94
C ASN A 34 16.28 -20.48 -6.27
N TYR A 35 17.37 -21.04 -6.76
CA TYR A 35 18.72 -20.82 -6.28
C TYR A 35 19.69 -20.62 -7.43
N SER A 36 20.39 -19.49 -7.46
CA SER A 36 21.49 -19.23 -8.36
C SER A 36 22.80 -19.66 -7.73
N ILE A 37 23.46 -20.62 -8.36
CA ILE A 37 24.79 -21.10 -7.98
C ILE A 37 25.88 -20.06 -8.28
N ARG A 38 25.67 -19.20 -9.28
CA ARG A 38 26.66 -18.21 -9.74
C ARG A 38 26.84 -17.07 -8.75
N THR A 39 25.77 -16.69 -8.08
CA THR A 39 25.75 -15.59 -7.10
C THR A 39 25.50 -16.06 -5.67
N ASN A 40 25.33 -17.37 -5.46
CA ASN A 40 24.92 -17.96 -4.18
C ASN A 40 23.60 -17.34 -3.65
N THR A 41 22.67 -17.00 -4.53
CA THR A 41 21.48 -16.24 -4.20
C THR A 41 20.23 -17.12 -4.25
N TRP A 42 19.47 -17.09 -3.15
CA TRP A 42 18.13 -17.65 -3.06
C TRP A 42 17.10 -16.61 -3.49
N LEU A 43 16.08 -17.04 -4.22
CA LEU A 43 14.89 -16.26 -4.56
C LEU A 43 13.66 -17.08 -4.17
N GLY A 44 12.76 -16.47 -3.39
CA GLY A 44 11.54 -17.11 -2.93
C GLY A 44 10.35 -16.19 -3.02
N HIS A 45 9.19 -16.76 -3.33
CA HIS A 45 7.96 -16.01 -3.56
C HIS A 45 6.74 -16.75 -3.02
N ASN A 46 5.89 -16.02 -2.29
CA ASN A 46 4.56 -16.46 -1.88
C ASN A 46 3.53 -15.67 -2.71
N ARG A 47 2.72 -16.39 -3.49
CA ARG A 47 1.81 -15.80 -4.48
C ARG A 47 0.40 -15.65 -3.96
N LEU A 48 -0.17 -14.45 -4.15
CA LEU A 48 -1.60 -14.18 -4.20
C LEU A 48 -1.97 -13.98 -5.67
N SER A 49 -2.75 -14.90 -6.24
CA SER A 49 -3.11 -14.88 -7.67
C SER A 49 -4.26 -13.90 -7.89
N ILE A 50 -3.98 -12.78 -8.55
CA ILE A 50 -4.93 -11.72 -8.92
C ILE A 50 -5.00 -11.56 -10.43
N GLN A 51 -3.83 -11.46 -11.12
CA GLN A 51 -3.71 -11.47 -12.57
C GLN A 51 -3.01 -12.75 -13.04
N GLY A 52 -3.45 -13.33 -14.17
CA GLY A 52 -2.86 -14.53 -14.75
C GLY A 52 -2.97 -15.75 -13.83
N LEU A 53 -4.17 -16.25 -13.57
CA LEU A 53 -4.45 -17.25 -12.52
C LEU A 53 -3.79 -18.63 -12.72
N THR A 54 -3.08 -18.84 -13.82
CA THR A 54 -2.45 -20.13 -14.14
C THR A 54 -1.12 -20.33 -13.40
N LYS A 55 -0.68 -21.58 -13.31
CA LYS A 55 0.63 -21.92 -12.72
C LYS A 55 1.82 -21.34 -13.50
N ALA A 56 1.64 -21.01 -14.79
CA ALA A 56 2.67 -20.40 -15.61
C ALA A 56 3.08 -18.99 -15.10
N SER A 57 2.18 -18.31 -14.39
CA SER A 57 2.45 -17.03 -13.75
C SER A 57 3.11 -17.13 -12.36
N ASN A 58 3.47 -18.36 -11.91
CA ASN A 58 4.14 -18.53 -10.63
C ASN A 58 5.56 -17.96 -10.68
N GLN A 59 6.03 -17.54 -9.51
CA GLN A 59 7.34 -16.92 -9.33
C GLN A 59 8.19 -17.76 -8.35
N PRO A 60 9.54 -17.66 -8.39
CA PRO A 60 10.35 -16.80 -9.26
C PRO A 60 10.15 -17.09 -10.73
N MET A 61 9.99 -16.05 -11.57
CA MET A 61 9.81 -16.18 -13.00
C MET A 61 11.15 -16.01 -13.71
N PHE A 62 11.38 -16.84 -14.73
CA PHE A 62 12.69 -16.94 -15.38
C PHE A 62 12.62 -16.64 -16.88
N LYS A 63 13.51 -15.77 -17.33
CA LYS A 63 13.85 -15.54 -18.75
C LYS A 63 15.32 -15.19 -18.84
N TRP A 64 16.14 -16.12 -19.28
CA TRP A 64 17.60 -15.97 -19.29
C TRP A 64 18.07 -14.60 -19.85
N PRO A 65 18.99 -13.88 -19.16
CA PRO A 65 19.68 -14.26 -17.92
C PRO A 65 18.95 -13.87 -16.62
N TYR A 66 17.70 -13.42 -16.69
CA TYR A 66 16.97 -12.81 -15.58
C TYR A 66 16.10 -13.78 -14.80
N ILE A 67 16.09 -13.58 -13.48
CA ILE A 67 15.19 -14.24 -12.52
C ILE A 67 14.47 -13.16 -11.73
N LEU A 68 13.14 -13.10 -11.83
CA LEU A 68 12.30 -12.06 -11.23
C LEU A 68 11.48 -12.61 -10.06
N VAL A 69 11.45 -11.83 -8.96
CA VAL A 69 10.44 -11.90 -7.89
C VAL A 69 9.76 -10.54 -7.77
N TYR A 70 8.43 -10.53 -7.79
CA TYR A 70 7.63 -9.33 -7.91
C TYR A 70 6.40 -9.38 -7.00
N ASN A 71 6.15 -8.30 -6.28
CA ASN A 71 4.97 -8.06 -5.45
C ASN A 71 4.36 -6.73 -5.88
N GLY A 72 3.19 -6.77 -6.49
CA GLY A 72 2.52 -5.57 -6.98
C GLY A 72 1.53 -5.85 -8.09
N GLU A 73 1.10 -4.76 -8.72
CA GLU A 73 0.22 -4.73 -9.89
C GLU A 73 0.68 -3.63 -10.85
N LEU A 74 0.81 -3.94 -12.13
CA LEU A 74 0.93 -2.95 -13.19
C LEU A 74 -0.46 -2.63 -13.72
N TRP A 75 -0.75 -1.33 -13.86
CA TRP A 75 -2.09 -0.84 -14.17
C TRP A 75 -2.49 -1.05 -15.63
N ARG A 76 -3.77 -0.83 -15.92
CA ARG A 76 -4.35 -0.91 -17.26
C ARG A 76 -3.69 0.04 -18.26
N SER A 77 -3.17 1.17 -17.82
CA SER A 77 -2.34 2.09 -18.61
C SER A 77 -1.16 1.39 -19.30
N MET A 78 -0.67 0.27 -18.72
CA MET A 78 0.40 -0.56 -19.29
C MET A 78 -0.06 -1.54 -20.38
N ASP A 79 -1.34 -1.62 -20.72
CA ASP A 79 -1.85 -2.57 -21.74
C ASP A 79 -1.26 -2.34 -23.14
N SER A 80 -0.89 -1.09 -23.46
CA SER A 80 -0.18 -0.77 -24.70
C SER A 80 1.19 -1.48 -24.80
N TYR A 81 1.85 -1.73 -23.67
CA TYR A 81 3.09 -2.51 -23.59
C TYR A 81 2.84 -3.99 -23.71
N LYS A 82 1.73 -4.52 -23.13
CA LYS A 82 1.35 -5.93 -23.29
C LYS A 82 1.22 -6.32 -24.76
N ASN A 83 0.69 -5.43 -25.58
CA ASN A 83 0.53 -5.66 -27.01
C ASN A 83 1.85 -5.73 -27.81
N LYS A 84 2.98 -5.29 -27.22
CA LYS A 84 4.31 -5.38 -27.85
C LYS A 84 4.98 -6.74 -27.65
N PHE A 85 4.47 -7.52 -26.68
CA PHE A 85 5.04 -8.82 -26.32
C PHE A 85 4.01 -9.93 -26.55
N ASP A 86 4.48 -11.10 -26.98
CA ASP A 86 3.68 -12.33 -27.05
C ASP A 86 3.67 -12.98 -25.66
N LEU A 87 2.82 -12.45 -24.75
CA LEU A 87 2.73 -12.92 -23.37
C LEU A 87 2.01 -14.25 -23.32
N GLN A 88 2.62 -15.24 -22.69
CA GLN A 88 2.09 -16.60 -22.56
C GLN A 88 1.19 -16.77 -21.34
N THR A 89 1.36 -15.94 -20.32
CA THR A 89 0.63 -16.07 -19.05
C THR A 89 -0.46 -15.01 -18.88
N GLY A 90 -0.39 -13.92 -19.62
CA GLY A 90 -1.24 -12.75 -19.42
C GLY A 90 -0.99 -11.98 -18.12
N SER A 91 0.04 -12.37 -17.32
CA SER A 91 0.34 -11.70 -16.08
C SER A 91 1.23 -10.46 -16.28
N ASP A 92 1.07 -9.49 -15.41
CA ASP A 92 1.94 -8.31 -15.29
C ASP A 92 3.38 -8.68 -14.89
N THR A 93 3.58 -9.78 -14.16
CA THR A 93 4.91 -10.34 -13.85
C THR A 93 5.68 -10.69 -15.13
N GLU A 94 5.01 -11.35 -16.08
CA GLU A 94 5.64 -11.68 -17.38
C GLU A 94 5.90 -10.42 -18.20
N LEU A 95 4.97 -9.44 -18.15
CA LEU A 95 5.18 -8.15 -18.80
C LEU A 95 6.43 -7.47 -18.25
N LEU A 96 6.55 -7.34 -16.94
CA LEU A 96 7.73 -6.72 -16.30
C LEU A 96 9.03 -7.43 -16.68
N LEU A 97 9.04 -8.76 -16.66
CA LEU A 97 10.22 -9.54 -17.03
C LEU A 97 10.62 -9.34 -18.51
N ASN A 98 9.64 -9.23 -19.41
CA ASN A 98 9.89 -8.95 -20.82
C ASN A 98 10.39 -7.52 -21.06
N MET A 99 9.82 -6.54 -20.37
CA MET A 99 10.28 -5.15 -20.41
C MET A 99 11.73 -5.04 -19.90
N PHE A 100 12.03 -5.69 -18.76
CA PHE A 100 13.38 -5.70 -18.20
C PHE A 100 14.38 -6.43 -19.12
N HIS A 101 13.94 -7.49 -19.79
CA HIS A 101 14.78 -8.20 -20.76
C HIS A 101 15.14 -7.35 -21.99
N LEU A 102 14.23 -6.43 -22.40
CA LEU A 102 14.44 -5.55 -23.54
C LEU A 102 15.28 -4.31 -23.17
N ASP A 103 14.88 -3.60 -22.12
CA ASP A 103 15.36 -2.25 -21.83
C ASP A 103 16.13 -2.17 -20.49
N GLN A 104 16.33 -3.29 -19.78
CA GLN A 104 16.99 -3.38 -18.48
C GLN A 104 16.37 -2.36 -17.50
N GLU A 105 17.19 -1.67 -16.71
CA GLU A 105 16.74 -0.71 -15.68
C GLU A 105 15.99 0.49 -16.26
N ASP A 106 16.15 0.80 -17.54
CA ASP A 106 15.45 1.92 -18.18
C ASP A 106 13.94 1.70 -18.26
N CYS A 107 13.48 0.44 -18.31
CA CYS A 107 12.05 0.15 -18.27
C CYS A 107 11.39 0.63 -16.98
N ILE A 108 12.12 0.70 -15.86
CA ILE A 108 11.58 1.08 -14.53
C ILE A 108 10.95 2.47 -14.56
N LYS A 109 11.50 3.39 -15.38
CA LYS A 109 11.00 4.76 -15.52
C LYS A 109 9.62 4.84 -16.19
N THR A 110 9.23 3.78 -16.91
CA THR A 110 7.98 3.71 -17.67
C THR A 110 6.89 2.92 -16.94
N LEU A 111 7.23 2.28 -15.82
CA LEU A 111 6.27 1.48 -15.06
C LEU A 111 5.21 2.37 -14.42
N ASP A 112 3.96 1.98 -14.59
CA ASP A 112 2.81 2.54 -13.91
C ASP A 112 2.08 1.44 -13.14
N GLY A 113 2.06 1.60 -11.80
CA GLY A 113 1.56 0.57 -10.91
C GLY A 113 1.96 0.79 -9.45
N MET A 114 1.62 -0.17 -8.63
CA MET A 114 2.14 -0.32 -7.27
C MET A 114 3.06 -1.54 -7.23
N PHE A 115 4.31 -1.38 -6.83
CA PHE A 115 5.25 -2.48 -6.92
C PHE A 115 6.44 -2.42 -5.95
N GLY A 116 6.88 -3.61 -5.59
CA GLY A 116 8.22 -3.90 -5.11
C GLY A 116 8.72 -5.17 -5.79
N PHE A 117 9.89 -5.14 -6.42
CA PHE A 117 10.44 -6.29 -7.12
C PHE A 117 11.95 -6.40 -6.97
N ALA A 118 12.46 -7.58 -7.29
CA ALA A 118 13.88 -7.80 -7.47
C ALA A 118 14.13 -8.69 -8.70
N VAL A 119 15.10 -8.29 -9.53
CA VAL A 119 15.58 -9.02 -10.71
C VAL A 119 17.04 -9.37 -10.51
N LEU A 120 17.35 -10.65 -10.53
CA LEU A 120 18.72 -11.14 -10.60
C LEU A 120 19.14 -11.30 -12.05
N ASP A 121 20.14 -10.54 -12.51
CA ASP A 121 20.91 -10.84 -13.73
C ASP A 121 22.00 -11.86 -13.38
N ASP A 122 21.74 -13.13 -13.69
CA ASP A 122 22.59 -14.23 -13.31
C ASP A 122 23.88 -14.30 -14.14
N ASP A 123 23.92 -13.66 -15.30
CA ASP A 123 25.10 -13.55 -16.16
C ASP A 123 26.03 -12.44 -15.70
N LYS A 124 25.51 -11.24 -15.48
CA LYS A 124 26.25 -10.09 -14.98
C LYS A 124 26.51 -10.12 -13.48
N LYS A 125 25.90 -11.07 -12.75
CA LYS A 125 25.94 -11.19 -11.28
C LYS A 125 25.51 -9.90 -10.57
N LYS A 126 24.37 -9.35 -10.97
CA LYS A 126 23.79 -8.14 -10.41
C LYS A 126 22.38 -8.39 -9.92
N LEU A 127 22.01 -7.75 -8.81
CA LEU A 127 20.64 -7.72 -8.31
C LEU A 127 20.09 -6.30 -8.40
N THR A 128 19.09 -6.11 -9.25
CA THR A 128 18.33 -4.85 -9.32
C THR A 128 17.04 -5.01 -8.53
N PHE A 129 16.72 -4.07 -7.63
CA PHE A 129 15.45 -4.05 -6.94
C PHE A 129 14.89 -2.63 -6.88
N ALA A 130 13.57 -2.51 -6.98
CA ALA A 130 12.89 -1.22 -7.10
C ALA A 130 11.60 -1.18 -6.29
N ARG A 131 11.19 0.03 -5.94
CA ARG A 131 9.94 0.31 -5.25
C ARG A 131 9.18 1.43 -5.96
N ASP A 132 7.85 1.29 -6.07
CA ASP A 132 6.99 2.24 -6.79
C ASP A 132 7.13 3.69 -6.28
N PHE A 133 6.66 4.64 -7.10
CA PHE A 133 6.87 6.08 -6.89
C PHE A 133 6.32 6.60 -5.57
N MET A 134 5.21 6.01 -5.06
CA MET A 134 4.56 6.39 -3.80
C MET A 134 5.01 5.50 -2.62
N GLY A 135 5.64 4.33 -2.90
CA GLY A 135 5.98 3.33 -1.90
C GLY A 135 4.76 2.62 -1.31
N ARG A 136 3.76 2.32 -2.14
CA ARG A 136 2.53 1.58 -1.76
C ARG A 136 2.86 0.17 -1.29
N ILE A 137 3.92 -0.42 -1.85
CA ILE A 137 4.40 -1.76 -1.50
C ILE A 137 5.58 -1.65 -0.53
N PRO A 138 5.57 -2.37 0.60
CA PRO A 138 6.73 -2.43 1.48
C PRO A 138 7.88 -3.22 0.84
N LEU A 139 9.10 -2.70 0.97
CA LEU A 139 10.33 -3.33 0.50
C LEU A 139 11.49 -2.96 1.42
N TYR A 140 12.09 -3.97 2.04
CA TYR A 140 13.19 -3.81 2.99
C TYR A 140 14.44 -4.50 2.48
N PHE A 141 15.60 -3.97 2.84
CA PHE A 141 16.87 -4.63 2.55
C PHE A 141 17.92 -4.41 3.65
N PHE A 142 18.85 -5.33 3.71
CA PHE A 142 20.06 -5.23 4.51
C PHE A 142 21.26 -5.61 3.63
N LYS A 143 22.38 -4.88 3.81
CA LYS A 143 23.61 -5.11 3.04
C LYS A 143 24.82 -5.00 3.95
N LYS A 144 25.73 -5.98 3.88
CA LYS A 144 27.01 -5.98 4.59
C LYS A 144 28.09 -6.61 3.71
N GLY A 145 29.06 -5.80 3.28
CA GLY A 145 30.09 -6.29 2.36
C GLY A 145 29.48 -6.79 1.05
N LYS A 146 29.71 -8.06 0.72
CA LYS A 146 29.14 -8.75 -0.45
C LYS A 146 27.86 -9.55 -0.14
N GLU A 147 27.32 -9.39 1.04
CA GLU A 147 26.07 -10.02 1.44
C GLU A 147 24.91 -9.01 1.31
N ILE A 148 23.80 -9.48 0.76
CA ILE A 148 22.57 -8.72 0.63
C ILE A 148 21.34 -9.61 0.87
N VAL A 149 20.30 -9.03 1.44
CA VAL A 149 18.94 -9.60 1.49
C VAL A 149 17.94 -8.51 1.21
N VAL A 150 16.94 -8.83 0.40
CA VAL A 150 15.79 -7.97 0.08
C VAL A 150 14.52 -8.76 0.40
N ALA A 151 13.57 -8.14 1.09
CA ALA A 151 12.34 -8.80 1.54
C ALA A 151 11.15 -7.85 1.56
N SER A 152 9.95 -8.41 1.38
CA SER A 152 8.69 -7.66 1.47
C SER A 152 8.37 -7.16 2.88
N GLU A 153 8.85 -7.81 3.93
CA GLU A 153 8.60 -7.42 5.32
C GLU A 153 9.87 -7.47 6.18
N LEU A 154 9.93 -6.57 7.16
CA LEU A 154 11.06 -6.39 8.07
C LEU A 154 11.37 -7.66 8.86
N LYS A 155 10.33 -8.38 9.35
CA LYS A 155 10.46 -9.59 10.18
C LYS A 155 11.27 -10.69 9.52
N VAL A 156 11.27 -10.76 8.20
CA VAL A 156 12.09 -11.72 7.46
C VAL A 156 13.56 -11.49 7.76
N ILE A 157 14.01 -10.24 7.70
CA ILE A 157 15.42 -9.89 7.90
C ILE A 157 15.79 -9.97 9.39
N THR A 158 14.94 -9.41 10.26
CA THR A 158 15.25 -9.35 11.70
C THR A 158 15.18 -10.72 12.37
N ASN A 159 14.13 -11.50 12.11
CA ASN A 159 13.87 -12.72 12.87
C ASN A 159 14.63 -13.94 12.32
N SER A 160 14.78 -14.04 10.97
CA SER A 160 15.53 -15.18 10.42
C SER A 160 17.04 -15.00 10.46
N LEU A 161 17.55 -13.76 10.32
CA LEU A 161 18.97 -13.47 10.21
C LEU A 161 19.58 -12.87 11.50
N ASN A 162 18.75 -12.64 12.51
CA ASN A 162 19.16 -12.01 13.77
C ASN A 162 19.83 -10.62 13.58
N ILE A 163 19.34 -9.85 12.61
CA ILE A 163 19.78 -8.49 12.30
C ILE A 163 18.94 -7.49 13.07
N ASN A 164 19.56 -6.44 13.62
CA ASN A 164 18.82 -5.39 14.29
C ASN A 164 17.94 -4.62 13.31
N ALA A 165 16.73 -4.24 13.74
CA ALA A 165 15.81 -3.47 12.88
C ALA A 165 16.42 -2.12 12.45
N SER A 166 17.25 -1.49 13.29
CA SER A 166 17.97 -0.25 12.99
C SER A 166 18.98 -0.37 11.83
N ASP A 167 19.41 -1.59 11.52
CA ASP A 167 20.38 -1.84 10.44
C ASP A 167 19.67 -2.18 9.11
N VAL A 168 18.34 -2.39 9.15
CA VAL A 168 17.53 -2.68 7.98
C VAL A 168 17.04 -1.38 7.37
N ILE A 169 17.12 -1.29 6.05
CA ILE A 169 16.71 -0.11 5.29
C ILE A 169 15.37 -0.37 4.62
N LEU A 170 14.41 0.53 4.82
CA LEU A 170 13.21 0.62 4.00
C LEU A 170 13.60 1.28 2.67
N ALA A 171 13.43 0.57 1.56
CA ALA A 171 13.75 1.11 0.23
C ALA A 171 12.95 2.40 -0.04
N ASP A 172 13.61 3.42 -0.53
CA ASP A 172 12.94 4.70 -0.85
C ASP A 172 11.98 4.55 -2.03
N PRO A 173 10.82 5.23 -1.99
CA PRO A 173 9.90 5.25 -3.12
C PRO A 173 10.51 5.97 -4.33
N GLY A 174 10.11 5.57 -5.52
CA GLY A 174 10.61 6.15 -6.76
C GLY A 174 12.10 5.93 -6.99
N CYS A 175 12.66 4.89 -6.37
CA CYS A 175 14.08 4.53 -6.50
C CYS A 175 14.24 3.07 -6.90
N TYR A 176 15.30 2.79 -7.63
CA TYR A 176 15.83 1.45 -7.78
C TYR A 176 17.27 1.39 -7.29
N TYR A 177 17.69 0.18 -6.96
CA TYR A 177 19.01 -0.14 -6.41
C TYR A 177 19.64 -1.25 -7.24
N GLU A 178 20.93 -1.17 -7.50
CA GLU A 178 21.72 -2.18 -8.19
C GLU A 178 22.84 -2.64 -7.29
N PHE A 179 22.84 -3.91 -6.95
CA PHE A 179 23.89 -4.55 -6.16
C PHE A 179 24.75 -5.44 -7.04
N ASP A 180 26.05 -5.20 -6.99
CA ASP A 180 27.05 -6.00 -7.70
C ASP A 180 27.68 -7.04 -6.76
N TYR A 181 27.47 -8.32 -7.03
CA TYR A 181 27.97 -9.41 -6.22
C TYR A 181 29.52 -9.57 -6.26
N GLU A 182 30.16 -9.09 -7.31
CA GLU A 182 31.62 -9.19 -7.43
C GLU A 182 32.33 -8.12 -6.60
N THR A 183 31.83 -6.92 -6.59
CA THR A 183 32.42 -5.79 -5.86
C THR A 183 31.80 -5.61 -4.47
N GLY A 184 30.52 -5.96 -4.30
CA GLY A 184 29.73 -5.65 -3.12
C GLY A 184 29.24 -4.19 -3.11
N GLU A 185 29.34 -3.48 -4.21
CA GLU A 185 28.84 -2.12 -4.35
C GLU A 185 27.32 -2.11 -4.48
N LEU A 186 26.66 -1.11 -3.87
CA LEU A 186 25.23 -0.86 -4.00
C LEU A 186 25.04 0.56 -4.51
N MET A 187 24.50 0.69 -5.71
CA MET A 187 24.14 1.97 -6.31
C MET A 187 22.65 2.21 -6.12
N LYS A 188 22.25 3.47 -5.88
CA LYS A 188 20.87 3.92 -5.81
C LYS A 188 20.62 4.94 -6.90
N THR A 189 19.55 4.72 -7.66
CA THR A 189 19.10 5.64 -8.70
C THR A 189 17.65 6.06 -8.45
N LYS A 190 17.37 7.36 -8.46
CA LYS A 190 16.03 7.90 -8.37
C LYS A 190 15.42 7.99 -9.77
N PHE A 191 14.31 7.30 -10.01
CA PHE A 191 13.62 7.29 -11.30
C PHE A 191 12.36 8.18 -11.32
N TYR A 192 11.88 8.60 -10.16
CA TYR A 192 10.72 9.48 -10.04
C TYR A 192 10.98 10.61 -9.02
N GLU A 193 10.47 11.79 -9.32
CA GLU A 193 10.51 12.95 -8.46
C GLU A 193 9.16 13.65 -8.44
N PHE A 194 8.65 13.91 -7.22
CA PHE A 194 7.40 14.65 -7.05
C PHE A 194 7.54 16.07 -7.60
N PRO A 195 6.45 16.68 -8.15
CA PRO A 195 6.43 18.09 -8.48
C PRO A 195 6.96 18.96 -7.34
N ALA A 196 7.73 19.98 -7.64
CA ALA A 196 8.29 20.86 -6.63
C ALA A 196 7.17 21.63 -5.90
N MET A 197 7.41 22.00 -4.63
CA MET A 197 6.45 22.81 -3.84
C MET A 197 6.14 24.17 -4.48
N THR A 198 6.99 24.64 -5.38
CA THR A 198 6.85 25.91 -6.10
C THR A 198 6.02 25.78 -7.38
N ASP A 199 5.71 24.56 -7.81
CA ASP A 199 5.01 24.29 -9.07
C ASP A 199 3.48 24.42 -8.92
N ILE A 200 3.03 25.33 -8.04
CA ILE A 200 1.61 25.62 -7.88
C ILE A 200 1.13 26.46 -9.06
N GLU A 201 0.15 25.92 -9.78
CA GLU A 201 -0.46 26.58 -10.93
C GLU A 201 -1.66 27.42 -10.51
N ASP A 202 -1.87 28.59 -11.18
CA ASP A 202 -3.10 29.35 -10.99
C ASP A 202 -4.19 28.75 -11.87
N MET A 203 -5.21 28.18 -11.23
CA MET A 203 -6.30 27.49 -11.88
C MET A 203 -7.64 28.01 -11.38
N GLU A 204 -8.64 28.06 -12.28
CA GLU A 204 -10.01 28.32 -11.93
C GLU A 204 -10.65 27.13 -11.18
N GLU A 205 -11.60 27.40 -10.28
CA GLU A 205 -12.20 26.39 -9.42
C GLU A 205 -12.85 25.24 -10.20
N GLU A 206 -13.58 25.58 -11.28
CA GLU A 206 -14.26 24.59 -12.12
C GLU A 206 -13.27 23.64 -12.80
N VAL A 207 -12.15 24.16 -13.31
CA VAL A 207 -11.07 23.37 -13.90
C VAL A 207 -10.45 22.41 -12.86
N VAL A 208 -10.28 22.89 -11.63
CA VAL A 208 -9.74 22.06 -10.54
C VAL A 208 -10.70 20.97 -10.15
N ILE A 209 -12.01 21.26 -10.04
CA ILE A 209 -13.05 20.29 -9.67
C ILE A 209 -13.20 19.20 -10.73
N ASP A 210 -13.31 19.59 -12.01
CA ASP A 210 -13.50 18.66 -13.10
C ASP A 210 -12.23 17.83 -13.33
N GLY A 211 -11.05 18.44 -13.38
CA GLY A 211 -9.79 17.73 -13.51
C GLY A 211 -9.54 16.73 -12.39
N PHE A 212 -9.86 17.10 -11.14
CA PHE A 212 -9.77 16.17 -10.01
C PHE A 212 -10.72 14.97 -10.18
N ARG A 213 -11.98 15.21 -10.53
CA ARG A 213 -12.98 14.14 -10.71
C ARG A 213 -12.57 13.20 -11.83
N ASP A 214 -12.13 13.74 -12.95
CA ASP A 214 -11.75 12.97 -14.13
C ASP A 214 -10.51 12.12 -13.83
N LEU A 215 -9.46 12.69 -13.23
CA LEU A 215 -8.25 11.96 -12.85
C LEU A 215 -8.49 10.89 -11.78
N LEU A 216 -9.39 11.15 -10.79
CA LEU A 216 -9.75 10.14 -9.81
C LEU A 216 -10.51 8.98 -10.47
N THR A 217 -11.42 9.29 -11.40
CA THR A 217 -12.19 8.28 -12.14
C THR A 217 -11.28 7.45 -13.05
N GLU A 218 -10.37 8.09 -13.76
CA GLU A 218 -9.38 7.42 -14.61
C GLU A 218 -8.44 6.54 -13.80
N GLY A 219 -7.90 7.05 -12.68
CA GLY A 219 -7.04 6.30 -11.78
C GLY A 219 -7.73 5.06 -11.22
N LEU A 220 -9.00 5.20 -10.81
CA LEU A 220 -9.80 4.06 -10.36
C LEU A 220 -10.00 3.03 -11.49
N HIS A 221 -10.35 3.47 -12.70
CA HIS A 221 -10.51 2.60 -13.86
C HIS A 221 -9.21 1.85 -14.19
N ASN A 222 -8.05 2.52 -14.13
CA ASN A 222 -6.75 1.90 -14.34
C ASN A 222 -6.44 0.84 -13.27
N GLU A 223 -6.79 1.10 -12.02
CA GLU A 223 -6.59 0.16 -10.91
C GLU A 223 -7.59 -1.01 -10.87
N LEU A 224 -8.64 -1.01 -11.71
CA LEU A 224 -9.65 -2.08 -11.76
C LEU A 224 -9.18 -3.36 -12.48
N ILE A 225 -7.92 -3.44 -12.89
CA ILE A 225 -7.38 -4.64 -13.53
C ILE A 225 -7.31 -5.80 -12.53
N SER A 226 -8.11 -6.86 -12.73
CA SER A 226 -8.18 -8.04 -11.86
C SER A 226 -8.90 -9.19 -12.54
N ASP A 227 -8.36 -10.41 -12.43
CA ASP A 227 -9.03 -11.66 -12.87
C ASP A 227 -9.87 -12.28 -11.75
N VAL A 228 -9.94 -11.64 -10.58
CA VAL A 228 -10.74 -12.07 -9.42
C VAL A 228 -11.70 -10.95 -8.98
N PRO A 229 -12.81 -11.30 -8.30
CA PRO A 229 -13.75 -10.29 -7.81
C PRO A 229 -13.09 -9.28 -6.88
N VAL A 230 -13.56 -8.03 -6.96
CA VAL A 230 -13.11 -6.92 -6.13
C VAL A 230 -14.26 -6.39 -5.27
N CYS A 231 -13.93 -5.80 -4.12
CA CYS A 231 -14.88 -5.18 -3.21
C CYS A 231 -14.36 -3.81 -2.73
N THR A 232 -15.09 -3.14 -1.84
CA THR A 232 -14.70 -1.82 -1.32
C THR A 232 -14.84 -1.74 0.19
N ILE A 233 -14.02 -0.89 0.82
CA ILE A 233 -14.20 -0.47 2.21
C ILE A 233 -15.08 0.79 2.22
N LEU A 234 -16.17 0.76 2.99
CA LEU A 234 -17.13 1.85 3.09
C LEU A 234 -17.31 2.27 4.54
N SER A 235 -16.50 3.21 5.03
CA SER A 235 -16.63 3.78 6.37
C SER A 235 -17.70 4.89 6.47
N GLY A 236 -18.34 5.23 5.35
CA GLY A 236 -19.25 6.38 5.28
C GLY A 236 -18.53 7.74 5.35
N GLY A 237 -17.19 7.79 5.44
CA GLY A 237 -16.40 9.00 5.20
C GLY A 237 -16.48 9.40 3.73
N VAL A 238 -16.33 10.71 3.42
CA VAL A 238 -16.43 11.19 2.05
C VAL A 238 -15.51 10.43 1.08
N ASP A 239 -14.31 10.08 1.52
CA ASP A 239 -13.32 9.39 0.69
C ASP A 239 -13.79 8.00 0.25
N SER A 240 -14.14 7.15 1.22
CA SER A 240 -14.62 5.80 0.95
C SER A 240 -15.98 5.80 0.23
N THR A 241 -16.83 6.79 0.52
CA THR A 241 -18.14 6.93 -0.14
C THR A 241 -17.96 7.26 -1.62
N VAL A 242 -17.06 8.18 -1.96
CA VAL A 242 -16.77 8.54 -3.36
C VAL A 242 -16.16 7.37 -4.11
N ILE A 243 -15.19 6.66 -3.53
CA ILE A 243 -14.61 5.45 -4.15
C ILE A 243 -15.68 4.39 -4.37
N THR A 244 -16.54 4.13 -3.38
CA THR A 244 -17.64 3.16 -3.53
C THR A 244 -18.63 3.58 -4.60
N TYR A 245 -18.98 4.88 -4.68
CA TYR A 245 -19.86 5.42 -5.72
C TYR A 245 -19.27 5.19 -7.12
N LEU A 246 -18.01 5.53 -7.34
CA LEU A 246 -17.34 5.35 -8.63
C LEU A 246 -17.22 3.87 -9.01
N LEU A 247 -16.84 3.01 -8.07
CA LEU A 247 -16.77 1.56 -8.30
C LEU A 247 -18.12 0.96 -8.69
N LYS A 248 -19.20 1.44 -8.08
CA LYS A 248 -20.56 0.96 -8.40
C LYS A 248 -20.98 1.25 -9.84
N GLN A 249 -20.42 2.29 -10.47
CA GLN A 249 -20.66 2.56 -11.89
C GLN A 249 -20.00 1.51 -12.80
N GLU A 250 -18.90 0.91 -12.36
CA GLU A 250 -18.12 -0.08 -13.12
C GLU A 250 -18.52 -1.53 -12.76
N ILE A 251 -18.97 -1.78 -11.52
CA ILE A 251 -19.22 -3.11 -10.97
C ILE A 251 -20.66 -3.21 -10.45
N PRO A 252 -21.58 -3.78 -11.24
CA PRO A 252 -23.01 -3.88 -10.85
C PRO A 252 -23.27 -4.65 -9.56
N ASP A 253 -22.47 -5.68 -9.25
CA ASP A 253 -22.58 -6.56 -8.08
C ASP A 253 -21.56 -6.24 -6.98
N LEU A 254 -21.01 -5.02 -6.98
CA LEU A 254 -20.08 -4.53 -5.97
C LEU A 254 -20.60 -4.76 -4.55
N GLN A 255 -19.72 -5.24 -3.67
CA GLN A 255 -19.98 -5.41 -2.24
C GLN A 255 -19.07 -4.49 -1.41
N ALA A 256 -19.61 -4.00 -0.30
CA ALA A 256 -18.91 -3.08 0.59
C ALA A 256 -18.74 -3.69 1.98
N PHE A 257 -17.66 -3.31 2.66
CA PHE A 257 -17.31 -3.77 4.00
C PHE A 257 -17.02 -2.60 4.93
N VAL A 258 -17.48 -2.70 6.18
CA VAL A 258 -17.16 -1.74 7.24
C VAL A 258 -16.80 -2.47 8.53
N VAL A 259 -15.89 -1.89 9.32
CA VAL A 259 -15.55 -2.41 10.65
C VAL A 259 -15.85 -1.36 11.71
N SER A 260 -16.36 -1.81 12.85
CA SER A 260 -16.60 -0.98 14.06
C SER A 260 -16.36 -1.79 15.33
N VAL A 261 -15.86 -1.13 16.38
CA VAL A 261 -15.84 -1.69 17.72
C VAL A 261 -17.17 -1.32 18.40
N GLY A 262 -18.06 -2.31 18.46
CA GLY A 262 -19.45 -2.14 18.88
C GLY A 262 -20.33 -1.39 17.89
N ASP A 263 -21.64 -1.42 18.14
CA ASP A 263 -22.64 -0.57 17.49
C ASP A 263 -23.21 0.39 18.55
N THR A 264 -22.80 1.65 18.47
CA THR A 264 -23.16 2.65 19.48
C THR A 264 -24.55 3.25 19.25
N GLY A 265 -25.16 3.00 18.09
CA GLY A 265 -26.41 3.64 17.65
C GLY A 265 -26.29 5.16 17.42
N LYS A 266 -25.07 5.72 17.48
CA LYS A 266 -24.81 7.15 17.26
C LYS A 266 -24.49 7.43 15.79
N LYS A 267 -24.47 8.70 15.40
CA LYS A 267 -23.96 9.14 14.09
C LYS A 267 -22.43 9.00 14.02
N ASP A 268 -21.96 7.79 13.80
CA ASP A 268 -20.57 7.37 13.64
C ASP A 268 -20.33 6.78 12.26
N ASP A 269 -19.17 6.14 12.04
CA ASP A 269 -18.82 5.56 10.75
C ASP A 269 -19.83 4.48 10.31
N LEU A 270 -20.29 3.63 11.22
CA LEU A 270 -21.26 2.58 10.92
C LEU A 270 -22.62 3.16 10.46
N TYR A 271 -23.09 4.23 11.11
CA TYR A 271 -24.30 4.94 10.72
C TYR A 271 -24.21 5.48 9.30
N TYR A 272 -23.12 6.20 8.98
CA TYR A 272 -22.94 6.78 7.65
C TYR A 272 -22.60 5.73 6.58
N ALA A 273 -21.95 4.63 6.94
CA ALA A 273 -21.74 3.51 6.02
C ALA A 273 -23.08 2.86 5.60
N ARG A 274 -24.01 2.65 6.55
CA ARG A 274 -25.36 2.16 6.27
C ARG A 274 -26.15 3.12 5.37
N MET A 275 -26.02 4.42 5.62
CA MET A 275 -26.66 5.45 4.79
C MET A 275 -26.10 5.43 3.36
N ALA A 276 -24.78 5.46 3.20
CA ALA A 276 -24.09 5.44 1.91
C ALA A 276 -24.40 4.15 1.13
N SER A 277 -24.37 3.00 1.81
CA SER A 277 -24.72 1.70 1.23
C SER A 277 -26.13 1.72 0.61
N LYS A 278 -27.11 2.26 1.34
CA LYS A 278 -28.50 2.37 0.89
C LYS A 278 -28.63 3.34 -0.29
N GLU A 279 -27.95 4.48 -0.24
CA GLU A 279 -28.03 5.52 -1.28
C GLU A 279 -27.37 5.04 -2.59
N ILE A 280 -26.18 4.43 -2.49
CA ILE A 280 -25.41 3.94 -3.64
C ILE A 280 -26.00 2.63 -4.18
N GLY A 281 -26.76 1.88 -3.37
CA GLY A 281 -27.31 0.58 -3.74
C GLY A 281 -26.28 -0.54 -3.74
N VAL A 282 -25.39 -0.59 -2.72
CA VAL A 282 -24.39 -1.65 -2.53
C VAL A 282 -24.69 -2.46 -1.27
N PRO A 283 -24.65 -3.80 -1.29
CA PRO A 283 -24.70 -4.61 -0.07
C PRO A 283 -23.55 -4.26 0.88
N LEU A 284 -23.85 -4.11 2.19
CA LEU A 284 -22.88 -3.78 3.24
C LEU A 284 -22.69 -4.95 4.17
N HIS A 285 -21.45 -5.42 4.28
CA HIS A 285 -21.01 -6.39 5.27
C HIS A 285 -20.46 -5.66 6.48
N GLU A 286 -21.15 -5.77 7.61
CA GLU A 286 -20.76 -5.14 8.87
C GLU A 286 -19.88 -6.11 9.68
N VAL A 287 -18.69 -5.66 10.04
CA VAL A 287 -17.75 -6.37 10.91
C VAL A 287 -17.76 -5.68 12.26
N ILE A 288 -18.60 -6.18 13.16
CA ILE A 288 -18.71 -5.62 14.50
C ILE A 288 -17.87 -6.49 15.44
N ILE A 289 -16.81 -5.91 15.97
CA ILE A 289 -15.93 -6.52 16.98
C ILE A 289 -16.18 -5.88 18.34
N ASP A 290 -15.82 -6.56 19.41
CA ASP A 290 -15.92 -6.02 20.77
C ASP A 290 -14.52 -5.70 21.32
N GLU A 291 -14.50 -5.08 22.50
CA GLU A 291 -13.25 -4.73 23.18
C GLU A 291 -12.44 -5.97 23.57
N GLU A 292 -13.10 -7.08 23.90
CA GLU A 292 -12.43 -8.34 24.22
C GLU A 292 -11.67 -8.89 23.02
N TRP A 293 -12.30 -8.89 21.82
CA TRP A 293 -11.64 -9.28 20.58
C TRP A 293 -10.44 -8.38 20.29
N VAL A 294 -10.60 -7.07 20.44
CA VAL A 294 -9.51 -6.10 20.25
C VAL A 294 -8.33 -6.41 21.17
N GLU A 295 -8.59 -6.64 22.45
CA GLU A 295 -7.57 -6.96 23.45
C GLU A 295 -6.81 -8.25 23.13
N GLN A 296 -7.52 -9.28 22.68
CA GLN A 296 -6.94 -10.58 22.31
C GLN A 296 -6.05 -10.49 21.06
N ASN A 297 -6.38 -9.60 20.12
CA ASN A 297 -5.68 -9.50 18.82
C ASN A 297 -4.65 -8.36 18.75
N MET A 298 -4.45 -7.60 19.82
CA MET A 298 -3.51 -6.47 19.81
C MET A 298 -2.07 -6.91 19.56
N SER A 299 -1.63 -8.02 20.16
CA SER A 299 -0.28 -8.56 19.96
C SER A 299 -0.05 -8.99 18.51
N GLU A 300 -1.07 -9.55 17.87
CA GLU A 300 -1.02 -9.89 16.44
C GLU A 300 -0.94 -8.65 15.56
N ALA A 301 -1.66 -7.58 15.92
CA ALA A 301 -1.57 -6.32 15.18
C ALA A 301 -0.16 -5.72 15.26
N VAL A 302 0.47 -5.73 16.44
CA VAL A 302 1.88 -5.31 16.62
C VAL A 302 2.80 -6.15 15.72
N TYR A 303 2.62 -7.47 15.71
CA TYR A 303 3.40 -8.38 14.85
C TYR A 303 3.15 -8.11 13.37
N ALA A 304 1.91 -7.90 12.97
CA ALA A 304 1.53 -7.66 11.58
C ALA A 304 2.16 -6.38 11.02
N VAL A 305 2.02 -5.26 11.76
CA VAL A 305 2.51 -3.95 11.28
C VAL A 305 4.00 -3.72 11.53
N GLU A 306 4.63 -4.56 12.40
CA GLU A 306 6.04 -4.45 12.76
C GLU A 306 6.37 -3.12 13.46
N ASP A 307 5.41 -2.60 14.23
CA ASP A 307 5.49 -1.33 14.94
C ASP A 307 4.70 -1.45 16.26
N TYR A 308 5.06 -0.66 17.27
CA TYR A 308 4.33 -0.60 18.53
C TYR A 308 3.68 0.76 18.79
N ASN A 309 3.86 1.72 17.89
CA ASN A 309 3.20 3.02 18.04
C ASN A 309 1.68 2.85 17.99
N TRP A 310 1.00 3.40 18.99
CA TRP A 310 -0.45 3.27 19.09
C TRP A 310 -1.20 3.80 17.86
N THR A 311 -0.66 4.81 17.17
CA THR A 311 -1.24 5.36 15.94
C THR A 311 -1.17 4.38 14.77
N GLN A 312 -0.26 3.41 14.81
CA GLN A 312 -0.13 2.34 13.85
C GLN A 312 -0.93 1.09 14.29
N VAL A 313 -0.85 0.71 15.56
CA VAL A 313 -1.48 -0.51 16.08
C VAL A 313 -3.00 -0.37 16.19
N SER A 314 -3.50 0.77 16.65
CA SER A 314 -4.93 1.01 16.87
C SER A 314 -5.80 0.81 15.62
N PRO A 315 -5.48 1.40 14.45
CA PRO A 315 -6.23 1.08 13.23
C PRO A 315 -5.96 -0.33 12.71
N ALA A 316 -4.74 -0.85 12.91
CA ALA A 316 -4.37 -2.17 12.40
C ALA A 316 -5.22 -3.28 13.02
N VAL A 317 -5.54 -3.23 14.31
CA VAL A 317 -6.40 -4.24 14.96
C VAL A 317 -7.75 -4.36 14.24
N ALA A 318 -8.41 -3.23 13.96
CA ALA A 318 -9.68 -3.25 13.23
C ALA A 318 -9.51 -3.74 11.78
N GLN A 319 -8.40 -3.37 11.14
CA GLN A 319 -8.08 -3.82 9.77
C GLN A 319 -7.82 -5.32 9.70
N LEU A 320 -7.28 -5.96 10.75
CA LEU A 320 -7.17 -7.43 10.83
C LEU A 320 -8.54 -8.11 10.75
N ALA A 321 -9.50 -7.65 11.55
CA ALA A 321 -10.87 -8.19 11.53
C ALA A 321 -11.54 -7.98 10.17
N LEU A 322 -11.41 -6.76 9.63
CA LEU A 322 -11.98 -6.38 8.34
C LEU A 322 -11.45 -7.26 7.21
N SER A 323 -10.12 -7.39 7.10
CA SER A 323 -9.50 -8.17 6.04
C SER A 323 -9.80 -9.67 6.15
N LYS A 324 -9.87 -10.20 7.38
CA LYS A 324 -10.31 -11.58 7.60
C LYS A 324 -11.72 -11.80 7.05
N ARG A 325 -12.66 -10.91 7.35
CA ARG A 325 -14.03 -11.02 6.82
C ARG A 325 -14.08 -10.89 5.31
N ILE A 326 -13.34 -9.97 4.71
CA ILE A 326 -13.22 -9.83 3.25
C ILE A 326 -12.74 -11.13 2.61
N HIS A 327 -11.71 -11.76 3.20
CA HIS A 327 -11.20 -13.06 2.76
C HIS A 327 -12.24 -14.18 2.87
N ASP A 328 -12.94 -14.25 4.01
CA ASP A 328 -13.97 -15.28 4.29
C ASP A 328 -15.15 -15.17 3.31
N GLU A 329 -15.43 -13.98 2.76
CA GLU A 329 -16.42 -13.75 1.68
C GLU A 329 -15.85 -14.02 0.27
N GLY A 330 -14.59 -14.47 0.16
CA GLY A 330 -13.96 -14.88 -1.10
C GLY A 330 -13.27 -13.78 -1.90
N PHE A 331 -13.10 -12.57 -1.34
CA PHE A 331 -12.43 -11.47 -2.01
C PHE A 331 -10.92 -11.46 -1.71
N LYS A 332 -10.13 -11.14 -2.74
CA LYS A 332 -8.68 -10.95 -2.64
C LYS A 332 -8.25 -9.50 -2.83
N VAL A 333 -9.10 -8.67 -3.42
CA VAL A 333 -8.82 -7.28 -3.77
C VAL A 333 -9.89 -6.38 -3.17
N VAL A 334 -9.47 -5.33 -2.49
CA VAL A 334 -10.35 -4.32 -1.91
C VAL A 334 -9.87 -2.92 -2.25
N PHE A 335 -10.81 -2.03 -2.54
CA PHE A 335 -10.53 -0.61 -2.74
C PHE A 335 -10.81 0.19 -1.47
N GLY A 336 -9.93 1.16 -1.18
CA GLY A 336 -10.02 2.05 -0.02
C GLY A 336 -9.77 3.51 -0.36
N GLY A 337 -10.07 4.38 0.60
CA GLY A 337 -9.94 5.84 0.47
C GLY A 337 -8.60 6.42 0.97
N GLU A 338 -7.61 5.58 1.22
CA GLU A 338 -6.29 6.00 1.72
C GLU A 338 -5.60 6.96 0.75
N GLY A 339 -4.83 7.90 1.31
CA GLY A 339 -4.12 8.93 0.54
C GLY A 339 -4.92 10.23 0.37
N SER A 340 -6.24 10.19 0.48
CA SER A 340 -7.08 11.38 0.37
C SER A 340 -6.77 12.41 1.45
N ASP A 341 -6.58 11.98 2.70
CA ASP A 341 -6.29 12.88 3.81
C ASP A 341 -4.97 13.64 3.61
N GLU A 342 -3.97 12.98 3.07
CA GLU A 342 -2.67 13.57 2.78
C GLU A 342 -2.73 14.55 1.61
N LEU A 343 -3.39 14.17 0.53
CA LEU A 343 -3.55 15.04 -0.64
C LEU A 343 -4.29 16.33 -0.32
N PHE A 344 -5.26 16.27 0.61
CA PHE A 344 -6.07 17.40 1.03
C PHE A 344 -5.65 18.01 2.37
N ALA A 345 -4.53 17.57 2.96
CA ALA A 345 -4.03 18.05 4.25
C ALA A 345 -5.10 18.00 5.37
N SER A 346 -5.91 16.94 5.43
CA SER A 346 -7.10 16.86 6.29
C SER A 346 -6.76 16.42 7.72
N TYR A 347 -5.61 16.82 8.25
CA TYR A 347 -5.18 16.55 9.62
C TYR A 347 -5.25 17.81 10.49
N GLY A 348 -5.84 17.71 11.68
CA GLY A 348 -6.16 18.83 12.56
C GLY A 348 -4.99 19.74 12.91
N HIS A 349 -3.78 19.21 12.99
CA HIS A 349 -2.57 20.02 13.25
C HIS A 349 -2.16 20.91 12.08
N VAL A 350 -2.59 20.59 10.84
CA VAL A 350 -2.31 21.38 9.64
C VAL A 350 -3.32 22.53 9.48
N PHE A 351 -4.54 22.38 10.04
CA PHE A 351 -5.61 23.38 9.95
C PHE A 351 -5.40 24.67 10.71
N ALA A 352 -4.54 24.65 11.73
CA ALA A 352 -4.22 25.86 12.48
C ALA A 352 -3.39 26.86 11.66
N TRP A 353 -2.98 26.47 10.44
CA TRP A 353 -2.05 27.24 9.62
C TRP A 353 -2.76 27.96 8.48
N ASN A 354 -2.34 29.17 8.20
CA ASN A 354 -2.82 29.93 7.06
C ASN A 354 -2.24 29.33 5.77
N TYR A 355 -3.08 28.93 4.81
CA TYR A 355 -2.65 28.40 3.51
C TYR A 355 -1.73 29.32 2.68
N LYS A 356 -1.59 30.59 3.05
CA LYS A 356 -0.61 31.54 2.50
C LYS A 356 0.77 31.40 3.13
N ASP A 357 0.88 30.64 4.22
CA ASP A 357 2.13 30.42 4.91
C ASP A 357 2.97 29.37 4.18
N LYS A 358 4.27 29.69 3.96
CA LYS A 358 5.22 28.76 3.33
C LYS A 358 5.41 27.48 4.14
N ASP A 359 5.27 27.55 5.46
CA ASP A 359 5.38 26.40 6.35
C ASP A 359 4.19 25.46 6.17
N TYR A 360 2.98 25.98 5.97
CA TYR A 360 1.81 25.18 5.62
C TYR A 360 2.04 24.37 4.33
N ILE A 361 2.50 25.03 3.25
CA ILE A 361 2.76 24.38 1.96
C ILE A 361 3.82 23.27 2.13
N ARG A 362 4.87 23.54 2.89
CA ARG A 362 5.93 22.58 3.17
C ARG A 362 5.41 21.34 3.94
N GLU A 363 4.63 21.54 4.99
CA GLU A 363 4.10 20.46 5.79
C GLU A 363 3.07 19.60 4.99
N ARG A 364 2.24 20.25 4.19
CA ARG A 364 1.34 19.56 3.27
C ARG A 364 2.10 18.66 2.29
N TYR A 365 3.17 19.17 1.70
CA TYR A 365 4.04 18.41 0.80
C TYR A 365 4.65 17.20 1.53
N LYS A 366 5.13 17.40 2.75
CA LYS A 366 5.70 16.32 3.58
C LYS A 366 4.70 15.22 3.89
N LEU A 367 3.42 15.54 4.09
CA LEU A 367 2.37 14.52 4.31
C LEU A 367 2.31 13.54 3.14
N VAL A 368 2.33 14.04 1.91
CA VAL A 368 2.28 13.22 0.71
C VAL A 368 3.57 12.41 0.54
N VAL A 369 4.72 13.06 0.53
CA VAL A 369 6.00 12.38 0.22
C VAL A 369 6.45 11.38 1.29
N ASN A 370 5.98 11.52 2.53
CA ASN A 370 6.29 10.61 3.63
C ASN A 370 5.18 9.60 3.94
N LEU A 371 4.09 9.61 3.18
CA LEU A 371 2.95 8.71 3.40
C LEU A 371 3.37 7.23 3.40
N HIS A 372 4.34 6.88 2.57
CA HIS A 372 4.90 5.53 2.48
C HIS A 372 5.54 5.01 3.79
N LYS A 373 5.90 5.90 4.73
CA LYS A 373 6.52 5.50 6.00
C LYS A 373 5.51 5.13 7.08
N ASN A 374 4.27 5.57 6.92
CA ASN A 374 3.23 5.48 7.95
C ASN A 374 2.03 4.65 7.47
N ASN A 375 1.00 5.34 7.01
CA ASN A 375 -0.31 4.74 6.77
C ASN A 375 -0.31 3.65 5.71
N LEU A 376 0.43 3.83 4.62
CA LEU A 376 0.43 2.85 3.52
C LEU A 376 1.03 1.51 3.94
N ILE A 377 2.22 1.53 4.57
CA ILE A 377 2.88 0.30 5.03
C ILE A 377 2.02 -0.41 6.07
N ARG A 378 1.50 0.33 7.05
CA ARG A 378 0.63 -0.23 8.09
C ARG A 378 -0.57 -0.93 7.48
N THR A 379 -1.35 -0.20 6.67
CA THR A 379 -2.59 -0.74 6.11
C THR A 379 -2.30 -1.92 5.19
N ASN A 380 -1.27 -1.83 4.34
CA ASN A 380 -0.81 -2.94 3.53
C ASN A 380 -0.53 -4.20 4.37
N LYS A 381 0.29 -4.07 5.42
CA LYS A 381 0.65 -5.21 6.27
C LYS A 381 -0.54 -5.78 7.04
N ALA A 382 -1.39 -4.92 7.62
CA ALA A 382 -2.56 -5.35 8.37
C ALA A 382 -3.55 -6.11 7.47
N MET A 383 -3.86 -5.59 6.28
CA MET A 383 -4.78 -6.22 5.33
C MET A 383 -4.23 -7.55 4.81
N MET A 384 -2.93 -7.62 4.55
CA MET A 384 -2.28 -8.86 4.12
C MET A 384 -2.22 -9.89 5.25
N TYR A 385 -1.88 -9.48 6.47
CA TYR A 385 -1.75 -10.39 7.59
C TYR A 385 -3.10 -10.97 8.03
N GLY A 386 -4.12 -10.14 8.15
CA GLY A 386 -5.45 -10.57 8.61
C GLY A 386 -6.18 -11.50 7.63
N GLY A 387 -6.11 -11.21 6.33
CA GLY A 387 -6.92 -11.90 5.33
C GLY A 387 -6.22 -12.24 4.01
N THR A 388 -4.95 -11.92 3.82
CA THR A 388 -4.29 -12.02 2.50
C THR A 388 -5.06 -11.21 1.44
N VAL A 389 -5.42 -9.95 1.78
CA VAL A 389 -6.23 -9.06 0.94
C VAL A 389 -5.38 -7.90 0.43
N GLU A 390 -5.39 -7.70 -0.89
CA GLU A 390 -4.73 -6.58 -1.55
C GLU A 390 -5.58 -5.32 -1.46
N LEU A 391 -4.99 -4.23 -0.90
CA LEU A 391 -5.62 -2.92 -0.87
C LEU A 391 -5.18 -2.08 -2.07
N ARG A 392 -6.14 -1.51 -2.79
CA ARG A 392 -5.96 -0.52 -3.85
C ARG A 392 -6.44 0.85 -3.40
N THR A 393 -5.72 1.89 -3.80
CA THR A 393 -5.89 3.25 -3.28
C THR A 393 -5.87 4.28 -4.41
N PRO A 394 -6.98 4.45 -5.15
CA PRO A 394 -7.02 5.28 -6.37
C PRO A 394 -6.63 6.75 -6.15
N PHE A 395 -6.81 7.28 -4.94
CA PHE A 395 -6.30 8.62 -4.59
C PHE A 395 -4.78 8.76 -4.76
N LEU A 396 -4.06 7.64 -4.80
CA LEU A 396 -2.60 7.61 -4.97
C LEU A 396 -2.18 7.24 -6.39
N HIS A 397 -3.09 7.33 -7.37
CA HIS A 397 -2.73 7.26 -8.77
C HIS A 397 -1.79 8.41 -9.13
N LYS A 398 -0.76 8.15 -9.93
CA LYS A 398 0.34 9.09 -10.17
C LYS A 398 -0.15 10.46 -10.66
N ASP A 399 -0.95 10.47 -11.72
CA ASP A 399 -1.41 11.71 -12.35
C ASP A 399 -2.29 12.54 -11.41
N LEU A 400 -3.12 11.87 -10.60
CA LEU A 400 -3.94 12.53 -9.58
C LEU A 400 -3.07 13.14 -8.47
N VAL A 401 -2.04 12.42 -7.99
CA VAL A 401 -1.11 12.93 -6.98
C VAL A 401 -0.37 14.16 -7.51
N GLU A 402 0.16 14.09 -8.73
CA GLU A 402 0.87 15.21 -9.36
C GLU A 402 -0.04 16.42 -9.54
N PHE A 403 -1.27 16.21 -10.04
CA PHE A 403 -2.28 17.25 -10.15
C PHE A 403 -2.58 17.88 -8.78
N CYS A 404 -2.85 17.04 -7.77
CA CYS A 404 -3.14 17.51 -6.42
C CYS A 404 -1.98 18.29 -5.80
N LEU A 405 -0.73 18.01 -6.12
CA LEU A 405 0.41 18.78 -5.62
C LEU A 405 0.51 20.18 -6.27
N ARG A 406 0.01 20.35 -7.49
CA ARG A 406 0.07 21.60 -8.25
C ARG A 406 -1.10 22.54 -8.00
N ILE A 407 -2.26 22.05 -7.56
CA ILE A 407 -3.43 22.91 -7.33
C ILE A 407 -3.24 23.86 -6.14
N PRO A 408 -3.80 25.10 -6.24
CA PRO A 408 -3.73 26.07 -5.18
C PRO A 408 -4.30 25.56 -3.85
N PRO A 409 -3.63 25.85 -2.71
CA PRO A 409 -4.10 25.43 -1.39
C PRO A 409 -5.54 25.87 -1.05
N LYS A 410 -5.98 27.01 -1.57
CA LYS A 410 -7.35 27.54 -1.38
C LYS A 410 -8.47 26.54 -1.76
N TYR A 411 -8.21 25.61 -2.68
CA TYR A 411 -9.18 24.60 -3.11
C TYR A 411 -9.13 23.30 -2.29
N LYS A 412 -8.13 23.16 -1.42
CA LYS A 412 -7.98 22.00 -0.53
C LYS A 412 -8.54 22.25 0.85
N GLU A 413 -8.62 23.50 1.25
CA GLU A 413 -9.05 23.95 2.56
C GLU A 413 -9.97 25.16 2.43
N ASP A 414 -11.11 25.13 3.12
CA ASP A 414 -12.06 26.22 3.22
C ASP A 414 -12.57 26.35 4.67
N GLY A 415 -11.72 26.93 5.52
CA GLY A 415 -12.01 27.13 6.93
C GLY A 415 -12.33 25.79 7.66
N PRO A 416 -13.53 25.65 8.24
CA PRO A 416 -13.90 24.44 8.96
C PRO A 416 -14.26 23.25 8.04
N MET A 417 -14.35 23.48 6.73
CA MET A 417 -14.71 22.47 5.77
C MET A 417 -13.44 21.76 5.24
N TRP A 418 -13.33 20.49 5.51
CA TRP A 418 -12.27 19.64 5.01
C TRP A 418 -12.59 19.12 3.62
N LYS A 419 -11.58 19.13 2.72
CA LYS A 419 -11.70 18.60 1.35
C LYS A 419 -12.81 19.24 0.52
N PRO A 420 -12.92 20.59 0.45
CA PRO A 420 -13.99 21.25 -0.27
C PRO A 420 -14.06 20.84 -1.74
N MET A 421 -12.92 20.71 -2.41
CA MET A 421 -12.83 20.28 -3.80
C MET A 421 -13.39 18.85 -4.00
N LEU A 422 -12.99 17.88 -3.17
CA LEU A 422 -13.50 16.51 -3.23
C LEU A 422 -15.04 16.49 -3.08
N ARG A 423 -15.57 17.26 -2.11
CA ARG A 423 -17.00 17.33 -1.85
C ARG A 423 -17.75 17.96 -3.02
N LYS A 424 -17.25 19.10 -3.52
CA LYS A 424 -17.84 19.83 -4.66
C LYS A 424 -17.87 18.98 -5.95
N ALA A 425 -16.84 18.17 -6.18
CA ALA A 425 -16.73 17.29 -7.36
C ALA A 425 -17.87 16.25 -7.46
N PHE A 426 -18.55 15.96 -6.34
CA PHE A 426 -19.62 14.97 -6.27
C PHE A 426 -20.97 15.53 -5.85
N VAL A 427 -21.15 16.86 -5.79
CA VAL A 427 -22.45 17.51 -5.60
C VAL A 427 -23.40 17.09 -6.73
N GLY A 428 -24.63 16.73 -6.36
CA GLY A 428 -25.63 16.21 -7.31
C GLY A 428 -25.43 14.73 -7.70
N LYS A 429 -24.35 14.09 -7.22
CA LYS A 429 -24.11 12.65 -7.39
C LYS A 429 -24.37 11.87 -6.09
N LEU A 430 -24.07 12.49 -4.96
CA LEU A 430 -24.28 11.97 -3.62
C LEU A 430 -25.03 13.02 -2.80
N SER A 431 -25.77 12.59 -1.78
CA SER A 431 -26.52 13.49 -0.90
C SER A 431 -25.59 14.43 -0.12
N GLU A 432 -26.07 15.61 0.20
CA GLU A 432 -25.34 16.58 1.02
C GLU A 432 -25.03 16.02 2.42
N GLU A 433 -25.90 15.19 3.00
CA GLU A 433 -25.67 14.60 4.32
C GLU A 433 -24.44 13.69 4.32
N LEU A 434 -24.17 12.96 3.24
CA LEU A 434 -22.96 12.16 3.06
C LEU A 434 -21.75 13.01 2.72
N LEU A 435 -21.89 13.93 1.77
CA LEU A 435 -20.77 14.76 1.31
C LEU A 435 -20.25 15.68 2.39
N PHE A 436 -21.13 16.28 3.21
CA PHE A 436 -20.76 17.32 4.18
C PHE A 436 -20.78 16.82 5.64
N ARG A 437 -20.76 15.49 5.86
CA ARG A 437 -20.64 14.96 7.21
C ARG A 437 -19.36 15.50 7.89
N PRO A 438 -19.38 15.72 9.24
CA PRO A 438 -18.19 16.08 9.99
C PRO A 438 -17.08 15.00 9.88
N LYS A 439 -15.84 15.45 9.67
CA LYS A 439 -14.68 14.53 9.61
C LYS A 439 -14.45 13.87 10.97
N LYS A 440 -14.23 12.55 10.96
CA LYS A 440 -13.66 11.78 12.07
C LYS A 440 -12.39 11.10 11.58
N THR A 441 -11.43 10.89 12.50
CA THR A 441 -10.30 10.00 12.20
C THR A 441 -10.78 8.56 12.17
N PHE A 442 -10.00 7.65 11.57
CA PHE A 442 -10.35 6.24 11.55
C PHE A 442 -10.55 5.69 12.97
N GLN A 443 -9.65 6.04 13.90
CA GLN A 443 -9.72 5.59 15.30
C GLN A 443 -10.96 6.11 16.04
N ASP A 444 -11.39 7.34 15.75
CA ASP A 444 -12.62 7.91 16.34
C ASP A 444 -13.87 7.29 15.72
N GLY A 445 -13.85 7.08 14.40
CA GLY A 445 -14.96 6.54 13.63
C GLY A 445 -15.27 5.08 13.94
N CYS A 446 -14.23 4.24 14.03
CA CYS A 446 -14.35 2.82 14.38
C CYS A 446 -14.18 2.51 15.88
N HIS A 447 -14.09 3.54 16.73
CA HIS A 447 -14.01 3.44 18.20
C HIS A 447 -12.76 2.74 18.77
N THR A 448 -11.62 2.80 18.10
CA THR A 448 -10.34 2.26 18.60
C THR A 448 -9.47 3.30 19.33
N ILE A 449 -9.94 4.53 19.49
CA ILE A 449 -9.15 5.64 20.06
C ILE A 449 -8.71 5.37 21.52
N TYR A 450 -9.46 4.57 22.30
CA TYR A 450 -9.10 4.23 23.68
C TYR A 450 -7.76 3.48 23.78
N LEU A 451 -7.30 2.83 22.71
CA LEU A 451 -6.03 2.09 22.65
C LEU A 451 -4.80 2.99 22.80
N LYS A 452 -4.95 4.32 22.73
CA LYS A 452 -3.86 5.26 23.03
C LYS A 452 -3.19 5.05 24.39
N ASN A 453 -3.92 4.44 25.33
CA ASN A 453 -3.44 4.16 26.67
C ASN A 453 -2.59 2.87 26.77
N HIS A 454 -2.48 2.08 25.68
CA HIS A 454 -1.83 0.77 25.66
C HIS A 454 -0.36 0.81 25.15
N LYS A 455 0.30 1.96 25.21
CA LYS A 455 1.68 2.16 24.67
C LYS A 455 2.69 1.16 25.23
N GLU A 456 2.73 0.99 26.56
CA GLU A 456 3.69 0.08 27.20
C GLU A 456 3.41 -1.38 26.83
N ARG A 457 2.15 -1.80 26.82
CA ARG A 457 1.74 -3.14 26.39
C ARG A 457 2.13 -3.42 24.93
N ASN A 458 1.93 -2.46 24.04
CA ASN A 458 2.34 -2.58 22.64
C ASN A 458 3.86 -2.75 22.52
N LYS A 459 4.62 -1.99 23.31
CA LYS A 459 6.08 -2.09 23.36
C LYS A 459 6.55 -3.45 23.89
N GLU A 460 5.94 -3.96 24.96
CA GLU A 460 6.23 -5.29 25.48
C GLU A 460 5.93 -6.38 24.43
N SER A 461 4.78 -6.29 23.77
CA SER A 461 4.42 -7.18 22.66
C SER A 461 5.44 -7.12 21.52
N TYR A 462 5.84 -5.92 21.11
CA TYR A 462 6.88 -5.76 20.08
C TYR A 462 8.19 -6.44 20.50
N LEU A 463 8.64 -6.20 21.74
CA LEU A 463 9.86 -6.82 22.27
C LEU A 463 9.76 -8.34 22.34
N SER A 464 8.57 -8.90 22.59
CA SER A 464 8.37 -10.35 22.58
C SER A 464 8.51 -10.96 21.17
N HIS A 465 8.11 -10.24 20.14
CA HIS A 465 8.19 -10.68 18.73
C HIS A 465 9.55 -10.42 18.08
N TYR A 466 10.21 -9.31 18.43
CA TYR A 466 11.38 -8.79 17.72
C TYR A 466 12.63 -8.67 18.61
N GLY A 467 12.53 -9.00 19.91
CA GLY A 467 13.62 -8.87 20.88
C GLY A 467 13.94 -7.40 21.21
N GLN A 468 15.13 -7.14 21.78
CA GLN A 468 15.59 -5.77 22.08
C GLN A 468 15.98 -4.95 20.83
N ARG A 469 15.50 -5.37 19.68
CA ARG A 469 15.74 -4.70 18.39
C ARG A 469 14.87 -3.47 18.37
N ASN A 470 15.50 -2.29 18.29
CA ASN A 470 14.75 -1.05 18.13
C ASN A 470 13.81 -1.18 16.92
N PRO A 471 12.53 -0.84 17.06
CA PRO A 471 11.72 -0.60 15.88
C PRO A 471 12.43 0.42 15.03
N LEU A 472 12.03 0.57 13.79
CA LEU A 472 12.42 1.71 12.97
C LEU A 472 11.94 2.98 13.70
N GLU A 473 12.60 3.29 14.82
CA GLU A 473 12.41 4.54 15.56
C GLU A 473 12.64 5.63 14.57
N SER A 474 11.72 6.44 14.34
CA SER A 474 12.03 7.62 13.58
C SER A 474 11.25 7.87 12.31
N PHE A 475 10.23 7.14 12.10
CA PHE A 475 9.31 7.64 11.07
C PHE A 475 8.25 8.57 11.66
N LEU A 476 8.43 8.95 12.95
CA LEU A 476 7.65 9.98 13.61
C LEU A 476 8.42 11.31 13.56
N VAL A 477 8.13 12.13 12.58
CA VAL A 477 8.16 13.59 12.68
C VAL A 477 6.91 14.12 12.04
#